data_c1d1ef1446c9e9f83e3a7630950abb42
#
_entry.id   c1d1ef1446c9e9f83e3a7630950abb42
#
_cell.length_a   1.000
_cell.length_b   1.000
_cell.length_c   1.000
_cell.angle_alpha   90.00
_cell.angle_beta   90.00
_cell.angle_gamma   90.00
#
_symmetry.space_group_name_H-M   'P 1'
#
loop_
_entity.id
_entity.type
_entity.pdbx_description
1 polymer ?
#
loop_
_entity_poly.entity_id
_entity_poly.type
_entity_poly.pdbx_seq_one_letter_code
_entity_poly.pdbx_strand_id
1 'polypeptide(L)'
;MLAELNAKDRGRYFICTCPECQQQEAFIYKNNMNFIQCNRENSCGERFILSYEEKEAEISYSTDQDKRKGLSVKESKQLADFTKLMNHVLQNIESDTLDKGYRGLSRATTSPFIADFSNPEGVKFMFEYANGLLPKNYADNHWMCQRNLVFPLFSEDGRIDRILLRSSINPNIEPKEIQLVVNPSNEARDFFVDIPEEAKTVVIGEAILDSLSFREIDKTLGIMALTGSRKYRTLCNYIKENPEKFKNKRFLIAMDDDVAGYKASKEIASCLEEIHADYQIFIYPETCKDGNDFLVKEKEKFQRYVQFFDKKFESNSRNYIDIKKSMQHVVICNSRMDALSFRSVDAECGVLVIQGEDNVDFKEPIQKLMLNRDLQHKTFILAMPHTAEGQNKTHELIGFFEKMNLEYKVFEYPDDALSPIKFSLDDHKSFEKCVNQQLFKKENQVRKLQYER
;
A
#
# COMPACT_ATOMS: atom_id res chain seq x y z
N MET A 1 17.92 -9.68 -25.35
CA MET A 1 17.82 -9.49 -23.89
C MET A 1 18.39 -8.14 -23.43
N LEU A 2 19.73 -7.90 -23.37
CA LEU A 2 20.24 -6.59 -22.85
C LEU A 2 19.75 -5.37 -23.66
N ALA A 3 19.64 -5.47 -24.97
CA ALA A 3 19.09 -4.43 -25.83
C ALA A 3 17.57 -4.20 -25.58
N GLU A 4 16.81 -5.25 -25.40
CA GLU A 4 15.36 -5.17 -25.09
C GLU A 4 15.07 -4.53 -23.74
N LEU A 5 15.99 -4.68 -22.80
CA LEU A 5 15.92 -4.07 -21.47
C LEU A 5 16.53 -2.67 -21.41
N ASN A 6 16.94 -2.08 -22.54
CA ASN A 6 17.63 -0.79 -22.59
C ASN A 6 18.83 -0.72 -21.64
N ALA A 7 19.60 -1.81 -21.54
CA ALA A 7 20.67 -1.95 -20.58
C ALA A 7 21.85 -1.05 -20.92
N LYS A 8 22.32 -0.26 -19.93
CA LYS A 8 23.47 0.63 -20.03
C LYS A 8 24.60 0.13 -19.13
N ASP A 9 25.80 0.02 -19.68
CA ASP A 9 26.98 -0.44 -18.95
C ASP A 9 27.40 0.59 -17.88
N ARG A 10 27.64 0.11 -16.65
CA ARG A 10 28.12 0.88 -15.49
C ARG A 10 29.37 0.25 -14.86
N GLY A 11 30.16 -0.43 -15.67
CA GLY A 11 31.40 -1.09 -15.24
C GLY A 11 31.17 -2.45 -14.61
N ARG A 12 30.76 -2.54 -13.35
CA ARG A 12 30.52 -3.81 -12.64
C ARG A 12 29.13 -4.40 -12.88
N TYR A 13 28.17 -3.62 -13.37
CA TYR A 13 26.80 -4.02 -13.61
C TYR A 13 26.21 -3.25 -14.80
N PHE A 14 25.13 -3.73 -15.34
CA PHE A 14 24.27 -3.01 -16.27
C PHE A 14 23.09 -2.43 -15.47
N ILE A 15 22.77 -1.14 -15.71
CA ILE A 15 21.48 -0.58 -15.29
C ILE A 15 20.50 -0.78 -16.44
N CYS A 16 19.29 -1.25 -16.15
CA CYS A 16 18.31 -1.61 -17.17
C CYS A 16 16.88 -1.28 -16.75
N THR A 17 15.96 -1.37 -17.70
CA THR A 17 14.54 -1.23 -17.45
C THR A 17 14.04 -2.45 -16.68
N CYS A 18 13.37 -2.23 -15.56
CA CYS A 18 12.72 -3.30 -14.79
C CYS A 18 11.54 -3.86 -15.60
N PRO A 19 11.45 -5.18 -15.82
CA PRO A 19 10.31 -5.77 -16.53
C PRO A 19 8.96 -5.54 -15.87
N GLU A 20 8.92 -5.38 -14.55
CA GLU A 20 7.69 -5.19 -13.78
C GLU A 20 7.24 -3.72 -13.76
N CYS A 21 8.04 -2.83 -13.18
CA CYS A 21 7.64 -1.44 -12.98
C CYS A 21 8.03 -0.51 -14.13
N GLN A 22 8.66 -1.02 -15.19
CA GLN A 22 9.10 -0.29 -16.39
C GLN A 22 10.04 0.90 -16.13
N GLN A 23 10.57 1.03 -14.92
CA GLN A 23 11.53 2.08 -14.56
C GLN A 23 12.96 1.63 -14.87
N GLN A 24 13.82 2.58 -15.32
CA GLN A 24 15.22 2.29 -15.63
C GLN A 24 16.09 2.29 -14.35
N GLU A 25 15.70 1.47 -13.37
CA GLU A 25 16.32 1.36 -12.05
C GLU A 25 16.61 -0.09 -11.65
N ALA A 26 16.52 -1.02 -12.58
CA ALA A 26 16.95 -2.40 -12.34
C ALA A 26 18.41 -2.58 -12.78
N PHE A 27 19.07 -3.57 -12.22
CA PHE A 27 20.47 -3.87 -12.55
C PHE A 27 20.72 -5.37 -12.70
N ILE A 28 21.73 -5.69 -13.53
CA ILE A 28 22.25 -7.02 -13.78
C ILE A 28 23.75 -6.97 -13.45
N TYR A 29 24.19 -7.74 -12.46
CA TYR A 29 25.61 -7.81 -12.14
C TYR A 29 26.36 -8.63 -13.17
N LYS A 30 27.51 -8.11 -13.68
CA LYS A 30 28.33 -8.80 -14.70
C LYS A 30 28.97 -10.10 -14.21
N ASN A 31 29.21 -10.21 -12.91
CA ASN A 31 29.70 -11.44 -12.26
C ASN A 31 28.60 -12.49 -12.00
N ASN A 32 27.35 -12.09 -12.13
CA ASN A 32 26.20 -12.99 -12.05
C ASN A 32 25.04 -12.47 -12.89
N MET A 33 25.05 -12.83 -14.16
CA MET A 33 24.03 -12.39 -15.14
C MET A 33 22.74 -13.21 -15.11
N ASN A 34 22.57 -14.08 -14.12
CA ASN A 34 21.42 -14.98 -14.07
C ASN A 34 20.14 -14.32 -13.59
N PHE A 35 20.18 -13.08 -13.13
CA PHE A 35 18.99 -12.37 -12.68
C PHE A 35 19.06 -10.85 -12.86
N ILE A 36 17.89 -10.24 -12.95
CA ILE A 36 17.67 -8.80 -12.88
C ILE A 36 17.16 -8.48 -11.48
N GLN A 37 17.71 -7.47 -10.84
CA GLN A 37 17.24 -6.96 -9.55
C GLN A 37 16.76 -5.52 -9.72
N CYS A 38 15.49 -5.24 -9.39
CA CYS A 38 14.99 -3.88 -9.33
C CYS A 38 15.49 -3.18 -8.06
N ASN A 39 16.05 -1.98 -8.22
CA ASN A 39 16.59 -1.18 -7.09
C ASN A 39 15.49 -0.43 -6.30
N ARG A 40 14.26 -0.43 -6.81
CA ARG A 40 13.11 0.20 -6.15
C ARG A 40 12.51 -0.73 -5.09
N GLU A 41 13.29 -1.11 -4.10
CA GLU A 41 12.91 -2.10 -3.08
C GLU A 41 11.62 -1.74 -2.32
N ASN A 42 11.36 -0.44 -2.14
CA ASN A 42 10.15 0.03 -1.44
C ASN A 42 8.88 0.09 -2.31
N SER A 43 9.01 -0.01 -3.64
CA SER A 43 7.86 0.10 -4.57
C SER A 43 7.77 -1.00 -5.62
N CYS A 44 8.91 -1.57 -6.03
CA CYS A 44 8.97 -2.69 -6.95
C CYS A 44 9.84 -3.82 -6.41
N GLY A 45 11.15 -3.65 -6.29
CA GLY A 45 12.09 -4.61 -5.70
C GLY A 45 12.13 -6.00 -6.35
N GLU A 46 11.46 -6.22 -7.51
CA GLU A 46 11.37 -7.53 -8.14
C GLU A 46 12.71 -8.07 -8.61
N ARG A 47 12.83 -9.39 -8.53
CA ARG A 47 13.98 -10.14 -9.00
C ARG A 47 13.54 -11.16 -10.04
N PHE A 48 14.11 -11.08 -11.24
CA PHE A 48 13.80 -11.96 -12.37
C PHE A 48 14.98 -12.88 -12.64
N ILE A 49 14.71 -14.18 -12.81
CA ILE A 49 15.73 -15.15 -13.18
C ILE A 49 15.86 -15.15 -14.71
N LEU A 50 17.07 -15.02 -15.22
CA LEU A 50 17.38 -14.90 -16.65
C LEU A 50 17.83 -16.24 -17.29
N SER A 51 18.05 -17.30 -16.51
CA SER A 51 18.49 -18.60 -17.03
C SER A 51 17.30 -19.48 -17.40
N TYR A 52 17.21 -19.78 -18.71
CA TYR A 52 16.35 -20.84 -19.23
C TYR A 52 17.19 -22.13 -19.38
N GLU A 53 17.07 -23.04 -18.43
CA GLU A 53 17.19 -24.47 -18.67
C GLU A 53 16.01 -25.13 -17.98
N GLU A 54 15.18 -25.81 -18.80
CA GLU A 54 14.10 -26.67 -18.33
C GLU A 54 14.68 -27.74 -17.41
N LYS A 55 14.66 -27.51 -16.14
CA LYS A 55 14.59 -28.56 -15.10
C LYS A 55 13.48 -28.12 -14.17
N GLU A 56 12.48 -28.99 -14.02
CA GLU A 56 11.57 -29.01 -12.90
C GLU A 56 12.42 -28.98 -11.62
N ALA A 57 12.83 -27.79 -11.22
CA ALA A 57 13.32 -27.53 -9.89
C ALA A 57 12.08 -27.07 -9.14
N GLU A 58 11.65 -27.88 -8.17
CA GLU A 58 10.93 -27.38 -7.02
C GLU A 58 11.45 -25.99 -6.76
N ILE A 59 10.54 -25.01 -6.82
CA ILE A 59 10.82 -23.65 -6.36
C ILE A 59 11.01 -23.77 -4.85
N SER A 60 12.17 -24.26 -4.45
CA SER A 60 12.69 -23.91 -3.17
C SER A 60 12.90 -22.41 -3.27
N TYR A 61 11.99 -21.65 -2.68
CA TYR A 61 12.37 -20.36 -2.14
C TYR A 61 13.59 -20.64 -1.30
N SER A 62 14.78 -20.47 -1.86
CA SER A 62 15.94 -20.23 -1.04
C SER A 62 15.65 -18.87 -0.39
N THR A 63 14.90 -18.90 0.69
CA THR A 63 15.26 -18.10 1.81
C THR A 63 16.74 -18.38 2.00
N ASP A 64 17.62 -17.56 1.42
CA ASP A 64 18.85 -17.22 2.06
C ASP A 64 18.46 -16.57 3.38
N GLN A 65 17.92 -17.37 4.26
CA GLN A 65 18.16 -17.27 5.68
C GLN A 65 19.67 -17.53 5.80
N ASP A 66 20.46 -16.55 5.39
CA ASP A 66 21.68 -16.26 6.10
C ASP A 66 21.25 -16.35 7.56
N LYS A 67 21.73 -17.39 8.26
CA LYS A 67 21.57 -17.54 9.70
C LYS A 67 22.16 -16.27 10.30
N ARG A 68 21.34 -15.22 10.41
CA ARG A 68 21.74 -13.95 10.95
C ARG A 68 22.19 -14.27 12.35
N LYS A 69 23.48 -14.20 12.58
CA LYS A 69 24.08 -14.37 13.88
C LYS A 69 23.37 -13.43 14.83
N GLY A 70 22.87 -13.92 15.93
CA GLY A 70 22.39 -13.05 17.00
C GLY A 70 23.45 -12.00 17.32
N LEU A 71 23.04 -10.84 17.78
CA LEU A 71 23.92 -9.74 18.13
C LEU A 71 24.99 -10.23 19.12
N SER A 72 26.25 -9.90 18.88
CA SER A 72 27.31 -10.07 19.87
C SER A 72 27.01 -9.17 21.09
N VAL A 73 27.63 -9.46 22.22
CA VAL A 73 27.50 -8.65 23.45
C VAL A 73 27.85 -7.18 23.19
N LYS A 74 28.87 -6.93 22.35
CA LYS A 74 29.27 -5.57 21.97
C LYS A 74 28.19 -4.88 21.13
N GLU A 75 27.65 -5.53 20.12
CA GLU A 75 26.60 -5.00 19.27
C GLU A 75 25.31 -4.78 20.07
N SER A 76 24.95 -5.67 20.98
CA SER A 76 23.80 -5.50 21.86
C SER A 76 23.95 -4.27 22.76
N LYS A 77 25.15 -4.00 23.28
CA LYS A 77 25.41 -2.79 24.05
C LYS A 77 25.34 -1.55 23.18
N GLN A 78 25.94 -1.55 22.00
CA GLN A 78 25.89 -0.44 21.06
C GLN A 78 24.43 -0.13 20.64
N LEU A 79 23.62 -1.16 20.38
CA LEU A 79 22.19 -1.00 20.07
C LEU A 79 21.43 -0.37 21.24
N ALA A 80 21.68 -0.81 22.48
CA ALA A 80 21.06 -0.23 23.66
C ALA A 80 21.46 1.24 23.84
N ASP A 81 22.72 1.59 23.63
CA ASP A 81 23.21 2.95 23.74
C ASP A 81 22.65 3.83 22.60
N PHE A 82 22.56 3.33 21.36
CA PHE A 82 21.93 4.03 20.25
C PHE A 82 20.42 4.23 20.49
N THR A 83 19.73 3.24 21.03
CA THR A 83 18.32 3.37 21.43
C THR A 83 18.11 4.48 22.47
N LYS A 84 19.01 4.57 23.47
CA LYS A 84 18.97 5.66 24.47
C LYS A 84 19.21 7.03 23.85
N LEU A 85 20.18 7.16 22.95
CA LEU A 85 20.42 8.40 22.21
C LEU A 85 19.14 8.83 21.46
N MET A 86 18.54 7.91 20.70
CA MET A 86 17.35 8.21 19.89
C MET A 86 16.18 8.64 20.77
N ASN A 87 15.93 7.93 21.89
CA ASN A 87 14.90 8.33 22.85
C ASN A 87 15.16 9.72 23.47
N HIS A 88 16.43 10.02 23.73
CA HIS A 88 16.81 11.35 24.23
C HIS A 88 16.50 12.45 23.20
N VAL A 89 16.82 12.22 21.94
CA VAL A 89 16.53 13.16 20.85
C VAL A 89 15.03 13.36 20.66
N LEU A 90 14.24 12.26 20.65
CA LEU A 90 12.78 12.34 20.55
C LEU A 90 12.15 13.19 21.66
N GLN A 91 12.68 13.13 22.87
CA GLN A 91 12.10 13.77 24.06
C GLN A 91 12.56 15.22 24.28
N ASN A 92 13.81 15.56 23.90
CA ASN A 92 14.49 16.72 24.45
C ASN A 92 15.04 17.72 23.41
N ILE A 93 14.96 17.43 22.10
CA ILE A 93 15.52 18.33 21.10
C ILE A 93 14.46 19.30 20.59
N GLU A 94 14.76 20.59 20.69
CA GLU A 94 14.06 21.64 19.96
C GLU A 94 14.26 21.45 18.47
N SER A 95 13.20 21.57 17.68
CA SER A 95 13.22 21.40 16.23
C SER A 95 12.41 22.48 15.56
N ASP A 96 13.08 23.40 14.94
CA ASP A 96 12.43 24.44 14.12
C ASP A 96 11.48 23.87 13.07
N THR A 97 11.82 22.71 12.50
CA THR A 97 11.01 22.03 11.49
C THR A 97 9.74 21.45 12.07
N LEU A 98 9.85 20.72 13.18
CA LEU A 98 8.71 20.06 13.81
C LEU A 98 7.84 21.03 14.58
N ASP A 99 8.43 22.07 15.18
CA ASP A 99 7.71 23.10 15.98
C ASP A 99 6.83 23.98 15.08
N LYS A 100 7.24 24.24 13.85
CA LYS A 100 6.42 24.93 12.83
C LYS A 100 5.36 24.05 12.19
N GLY A 101 5.37 22.76 12.51
CA GLY A 101 4.55 21.73 11.86
C GLY A 101 5.19 21.18 10.59
N TYR A 102 5.44 19.87 10.60
CA TYR A 102 6.03 19.19 9.46
C TYR A 102 4.95 18.52 8.63
N ARG A 103 4.78 18.99 7.39
CA ARG A 103 3.77 18.43 6.45
C ARG A 103 2.35 18.39 7.03
N GLY A 104 1.95 19.44 7.72
CA GLY A 104 0.62 19.55 8.34
C GLY A 104 0.47 18.84 9.70
N LEU A 105 1.48 18.09 10.13
CA LEU A 105 1.50 17.42 11.43
C LEU A 105 1.98 18.38 12.53
N SER A 106 1.26 18.43 13.63
CA SER A 106 1.66 19.20 14.81
C SER A 106 2.85 18.57 15.55
N ARG A 107 3.56 19.38 16.35
CA ARG A 107 4.63 18.89 17.22
C ARG A 107 4.16 17.76 18.14
N ALA A 108 2.96 17.88 18.68
CA ALA A 108 2.38 16.86 19.56
C ALA A 108 2.21 15.50 18.88
N THR A 109 1.96 15.49 17.56
CA THR A 109 1.85 14.24 16.77
C THR A 109 3.21 13.71 16.35
N THR A 110 4.19 14.57 16.08
CA THR A 110 5.48 14.17 15.52
C THR A 110 6.52 13.82 16.58
N SER A 111 6.52 14.51 17.74
CA SER A 111 7.56 14.35 18.74
C SER A 111 7.81 12.94 19.27
N PRO A 112 6.81 12.05 19.39
CA PRO A 112 7.08 10.66 19.82
C PRO A 112 7.76 9.80 18.75
N PHE A 113 7.76 10.23 17.48
CA PHE A 113 8.08 9.36 16.35
C PHE A 113 9.15 9.90 15.40
N ILE A 114 9.44 11.21 15.45
CA ILE A 114 10.40 11.85 14.55
C ILE A 114 11.47 12.55 15.38
N ALA A 115 12.69 12.02 15.31
CA ALA A 115 13.86 12.68 15.85
C ALA A 115 14.44 13.63 14.79
N ASP A 116 14.64 14.89 15.14
CA ASP A 116 15.28 15.88 14.28
C ASP A 116 16.70 16.14 14.74
N PHE A 117 17.68 15.82 13.92
CA PHE A 117 19.09 16.11 14.14
C PHE A 117 19.49 17.51 13.61
N SER A 118 18.52 18.32 13.25
CA SER A 118 18.59 19.75 12.91
C SER A 118 19.48 20.10 11.70
N ASN A 119 20.68 19.56 11.61
CA ASN A 119 21.67 19.91 10.60
C ASN A 119 22.59 18.73 10.25
N PRO A 120 23.42 18.82 9.17
CA PRO A 120 24.30 17.73 8.75
C PRO A 120 25.31 17.25 9.80
N GLU A 121 25.79 18.13 10.69
CA GLU A 121 26.72 17.75 11.74
C GLU A 121 26.04 16.91 12.83
N GLY A 122 24.79 17.23 13.18
CA GLY A 122 23.98 16.40 14.07
C GLY A 122 23.74 15.00 13.49
N VAL A 123 23.44 14.91 12.20
CA VAL A 123 23.28 13.62 11.51
C VAL A 123 24.59 12.84 11.45
N LYS A 124 25.70 13.54 11.19
CA LYS A 124 27.04 12.93 11.26
C LYS A 124 27.31 12.33 12.62
N PHE A 125 27.07 13.07 13.70
CA PHE A 125 27.19 12.59 15.08
C PHE A 125 26.34 11.33 15.31
N MET A 126 25.08 11.31 14.85
CA MET A 126 24.22 10.13 14.93
C MET A 126 24.84 8.92 14.24
N PHE A 127 25.42 9.08 13.03
CA PHE A 127 26.06 7.99 12.31
C PHE A 127 27.35 7.53 12.99
N GLU A 128 28.14 8.44 13.56
CA GLU A 128 29.32 8.09 14.37
C GLU A 128 28.92 7.26 15.57
N TYR A 129 27.82 7.62 16.23
CA TYR A 129 27.29 6.89 17.38
C TYR A 129 26.75 5.51 17.02
N ALA A 130 26.15 5.37 15.82
CA ALA A 130 25.65 4.11 15.26
C ALA A 130 26.76 3.27 14.60
N ASN A 131 28.02 3.70 14.65
CA ASN A 131 29.14 3.00 14.01
C ASN A 131 29.30 1.58 14.63
N GLY A 132 29.35 0.59 13.75
CA GLY A 132 29.41 -0.83 14.11
C GLY A 132 28.04 -1.54 14.18
N LEU A 133 26.92 -0.78 14.20
CA LEU A 133 25.56 -1.32 14.01
C LEU A 133 25.14 -1.29 12.53
N LEU A 134 25.57 -0.26 11.82
CA LEU A 134 25.25 -0.09 10.40
C LEU A 134 26.28 -0.81 9.52
N PRO A 135 25.88 -1.32 8.33
CA PRO A 135 26.78 -2.08 7.45
C PRO A 135 27.91 -1.23 6.86
N LYS A 136 27.80 0.10 6.94
CA LYS A 136 28.77 1.08 6.45
C LYS A 136 28.88 2.23 7.42
N ASN A 137 30.04 2.88 7.43
CA ASN A 137 30.16 4.18 8.06
C ASN A 137 29.53 5.25 7.14
N TYR A 138 28.45 5.88 7.56
CA TYR A 138 27.76 6.93 6.84
C TYR A 138 28.13 8.35 7.30
N ALA A 139 28.91 8.49 8.38
CA ALA A 139 29.28 9.79 8.94
C ALA A 139 30.02 10.69 7.96
N ASP A 140 30.86 10.12 7.08
CA ASP A 140 31.59 10.86 6.07
C ASP A 140 30.83 11.01 4.74
N ASN A 141 29.60 10.52 4.68
CA ASN A 141 28.77 10.64 3.49
C ASN A 141 27.89 11.88 3.56
N HIS A 142 28.35 12.96 2.91
CA HIS A 142 27.65 14.25 2.89
C HIS A 142 26.17 14.14 2.46
N TRP A 143 25.86 13.29 1.48
CA TRP A 143 24.50 13.08 1.01
C TRP A 143 23.61 12.38 2.05
N MET A 144 24.14 11.42 2.80
CA MET A 144 23.41 10.81 3.91
C MET A 144 23.22 11.79 5.07
N CYS A 145 24.22 12.62 5.37
CA CYS A 145 24.16 13.60 6.45
C CYS A 145 23.16 14.75 6.21
N GLN A 146 22.61 14.89 5.00
CA GLN A 146 21.51 15.83 4.74
C GLN A 146 20.13 15.32 5.20
N ARG A 147 20.02 14.12 5.76
CA ARG A 147 18.75 13.49 6.15
C ARG A 147 18.53 13.62 7.67
N ASN A 148 18.17 14.82 8.07
CA ASN A 148 18.06 15.18 9.49
C ASN A 148 16.85 14.61 10.23
N LEU A 149 15.78 14.24 9.52
CA LEU A 149 14.59 13.66 10.12
C LEU A 149 14.73 12.13 10.16
N VAL A 150 14.73 11.58 11.36
CA VAL A 150 14.91 10.16 11.63
C VAL A 150 13.67 9.59 12.29
N PHE A 151 13.10 8.55 11.69
CA PHE A 151 11.94 7.82 12.21
C PHE A 151 12.45 6.47 12.73
N PRO A 152 12.62 6.31 14.03
CA PRO A 152 13.01 5.02 14.59
C PRO A 152 11.83 4.04 14.57
N LEU A 153 12.07 2.83 14.10
CA LEU A 153 11.14 1.71 14.18
C LEU A 153 11.55 0.85 15.36
N PHE A 154 10.74 0.85 16.39
CA PHE A 154 10.99 0.12 17.61
C PHE A 154 10.41 -1.29 17.56
N SER A 155 11.14 -2.27 18.09
CA SER A 155 10.64 -3.60 18.42
C SER A 155 9.72 -3.54 19.66
N GLU A 156 9.07 -4.64 19.98
CA GLU A 156 8.17 -4.71 21.15
C GLU A 156 8.89 -4.54 22.50
N ASP A 157 10.17 -4.91 22.56
CA ASP A 157 11.02 -4.70 23.73
C ASP A 157 11.62 -3.27 23.81
N GLY A 158 11.21 -2.37 22.91
CA GLY A 158 11.62 -0.97 22.89
C GLY A 158 13.00 -0.70 22.31
N ARG A 159 13.69 -1.70 21.72
CA ARG A 159 14.93 -1.49 20.95
C ARG A 159 14.64 -1.00 19.54
N ILE A 160 15.59 -0.33 18.92
CA ILE A 160 15.45 0.12 17.52
C ILE A 160 15.80 -1.03 16.58
N ASP A 161 14.88 -1.42 15.73
CA ASP A 161 15.13 -2.38 14.66
C ASP A 161 15.67 -1.70 13.41
N ARG A 162 15.08 -0.57 13.04
CA ARG A 162 15.41 0.18 11.83
C ARG A 162 15.30 1.67 12.09
N ILE A 163 15.95 2.45 11.26
CA ILE A 163 15.73 3.89 11.14
C ILE A 163 15.35 4.23 9.71
N LEU A 164 14.36 5.08 9.57
CA LEU A 164 13.95 5.63 8.30
C LEU A 164 14.36 7.09 8.27
N LEU A 165 15.04 7.51 7.20
CA LEU A 165 15.69 8.80 7.07
C LEU A 165 15.01 9.64 6.00
N ARG A 166 14.63 10.86 6.37
CA ARG A 166 14.14 11.89 5.44
C ARG A 166 14.91 13.21 5.65
N SER A 167 14.72 14.15 4.75
CA SER A 167 15.35 15.46 4.84
C SER A 167 14.33 16.58 4.90
N SER A 168 14.50 17.51 5.84
CA SER A 168 13.90 18.84 5.79
C SER A 168 14.92 19.88 5.33
N ILE A 169 16.20 19.58 5.38
CA ILE A 169 17.31 20.45 4.93
C ILE A 169 17.33 20.53 3.39
N ASN A 170 17.17 19.38 2.73
CA ASN A 170 17.13 19.27 1.28
C ASN A 170 15.87 18.49 0.84
N PRO A 171 14.73 19.17 0.66
CA PRO A 171 13.45 18.52 0.34
C PRO A 171 13.43 17.83 -1.03
N ASN A 172 14.39 18.15 -1.91
CA ASN A 172 14.50 17.57 -3.25
C ASN A 172 15.51 16.40 -3.31
N ILE A 173 16.03 15.95 -2.18
CA ILE A 173 16.98 14.83 -2.14
C ILE A 173 16.30 13.52 -2.59
N GLU A 174 16.94 12.82 -3.52
CA GLU A 174 16.45 11.53 -4.00
C GLU A 174 17.38 10.36 -3.57
N PRO A 175 16.84 9.20 -3.23
CA PRO A 175 15.42 8.94 -2.95
C PRO A 175 14.93 9.74 -1.74
N LYS A 176 13.65 10.10 -1.71
CA LYS A 176 13.05 10.92 -0.63
C LYS A 176 13.22 10.29 0.74
N GLU A 177 13.28 8.99 0.78
CA GLU A 177 13.33 8.18 2.00
C GLU A 177 14.36 7.06 1.87
N ILE A 178 15.10 6.81 2.95
CA ILE A 178 16.04 5.68 3.05
C ILE A 178 15.77 4.96 4.37
N GLN A 179 15.69 3.64 4.31
CA GLN A 179 15.59 2.81 5.49
C GLN A 179 16.89 2.05 5.73
N LEU A 180 17.40 2.09 6.95
CA LEU A 180 18.59 1.38 7.38
C LEU A 180 18.24 0.38 8.47
N VAL A 181 18.75 -0.84 8.34
CA VAL A 181 18.66 -1.87 9.37
C VAL A 181 19.70 -1.56 10.45
N VAL A 182 19.26 -1.42 11.67
CA VAL A 182 20.12 -1.19 12.86
C VAL A 182 20.27 -2.48 13.67
N ASN A 183 19.17 -3.21 13.84
CA ASN A 183 19.16 -4.52 14.48
C ASN A 183 19.03 -5.60 13.41
N PRO A 184 20.08 -6.35 13.09
CA PRO A 184 20.05 -7.37 12.06
C PRO A 184 19.44 -8.70 12.50
N SER A 185 18.80 -8.78 13.67
CA SER A 185 18.14 -10.00 14.11
C SER A 185 17.02 -10.41 13.16
N ASN A 186 16.68 -11.70 13.09
CA ASN A 186 15.60 -12.20 12.24
C ASN A 186 14.22 -11.69 12.67
N GLU A 187 14.10 -11.16 13.89
CA GLU A 187 12.87 -10.62 14.48
C GLU A 187 12.69 -9.12 14.22
N ALA A 188 13.68 -8.48 13.58
CA ALA A 188 13.63 -7.03 13.33
C ALA A 188 12.44 -6.66 12.43
N ARG A 189 11.48 -5.90 12.98
CA ARG A 189 10.33 -5.40 12.23
C ARG A 189 10.76 -4.42 11.15
N ASP A 190 10.10 -4.51 10.00
CA ASP A 190 10.32 -3.61 8.87
C ASP A 190 9.10 -2.71 8.56
N PHE A 191 8.16 -2.66 9.46
CA PHE A 191 6.97 -1.80 9.43
C PHE A 191 6.81 -1.05 10.75
N PHE A 192 6.09 0.06 10.71
CA PHE A 192 5.84 0.90 11.88
C PHE A 192 4.55 0.48 12.61
N VAL A 193 4.57 0.49 13.95
CA VAL A 193 3.41 0.20 14.79
C VAL A 193 3.42 1.11 16.01
N ASP A 194 2.31 1.80 16.25
CA ASP A 194 2.00 2.47 17.50
C ASP A 194 0.49 2.35 17.78
N ILE A 195 0.13 1.47 18.69
CA ILE A 195 -1.26 1.16 19.02
C ILE A 195 -1.44 1.33 20.54
N PRO A 196 -1.98 2.47 21.01
CA PRO A 196 -2.39 2.62 22.39
C PRO A 196 -3.33 1.50 22.82
N GLU A 197 -3.26 1.10 24.07
CA GLU A 197 -4.07 -0.02 24.60
C GLU A 197 -5.57 0.25 24.41
N GLU A 198 -5.99 1.50 24.66
CA GLU A 198 -7.36 1.97 24.52
C GLU A 198 -7.84 2.14 23.07
N ALA A 199 -6.94 2.14 22.09
CA ALA A 199 -7.31 2.33 20.70
C ALA A 199 -8.25 1.23 20.21
N LYS A 200 -9.43 1.60 19.74
CA LYS A 200 -10.42 0.69 19.17
C LYS A 200 -10.22 0.50 17.66
N THR A 201 -9.81 1.55 16.98
CA THR A 201 -9.58 1.55 15.53
C THR A 201 -8.10 1.70 15.23
N VAL A 202 -7.58 0.86 14.36
CA VAL A 202 -6.19 0.86 13.89
C VAL A 202 -6.18 1.22 12.41
N VAL A 203 -5.48 2.30 12.07
CA VAL A 203 -5.27 2.70 10.67
C VAL A 203 -4.02 2.02 10.14
N ILE A 204 -4.11 1.43 8.96
CA ILE A 204 -2.98 0.85 8.23
C ILE A 204 -2.73 1.69 6.98
N GLY A 205 -1.60 2.40 6.95
CA GLY A 205 -1.18 3.23 5.81
C GLY A 205 0.08 2.74 5.13
N GLU A 206 0.42 3.32 3.99
CA GLU A 206 1.62 2.96 3.24
C GLU A 206 2.89 3.55 3.85
N ALA A 207 2.88 4.82 4.23
CA ALA A 207 3.99 5.49 4.89
C ALA A 207 3.63 5.97 6.31
N ILE A 208 4.67 6.21 7.12
CA ILE A 208 4.50 6.68 8.51
C ILE A 208 3.77 8.02 8.55
N LEU A 209 4.11 8.95 7.65
CA LEU A 209 3.48 10.28 7.61
C LEU A 209 2.00 10.20 7.27
N ASP A 210 1.60 9.27 6.39
CA ASP A 210 0.19 9.08 6.04
C ASP A 210 -0.60 8.57 7.24
N SER A 211 -0.07 7.57 7.95
CA SER A 211 -0.69 7.04 9.16
C SER A 211 -0.72 8.07 10.30
N LEU A 212 0.36 8.85 10.50
CA LEU A 212 0.39 9.95 11.45
C LEU A 212 -0.62 11.05 11.12
N SER A 213 -0.97 11.24 9.84
CA SER A 213 -1.98 12.21 9.43
C SER A 213 -3.37 11.87 9.96
N PHE A 214 -3.71 10.60 10.07
CA PHE A 214 -4.93 10.16 10.75
C PHE A 214 -4.85 10.41 12.26
N ARG A 215 -3.69 10.16 12.89
CA ARG A 215 -3.45 10.45 14.30
C ARG A 215 -3.50 11.96 14.61
N GLU A 216 -3.11 12.82 13.67
CA GLU A 216 -3.26 14.29 13.79
C GLU A 216 -4.74 14.69 13.85
N ILE A 217 -5.61 13.96 13.15
CA ILE A 217 -7.06 14.20 13.15
C ILE A 217 -7.73 13.62 14.40
N ASP A 218 -7.34 12.40 14.79
CA ASP A 218 -7.90 11.71 15.94
C ASP A 218 -6.78 10.98 16.71
N LYS A 219 -6.47 11.48 17.89
CA LYS A 219 -5.40 10.96 18.76
C LYS A 219 -5.68 9.59 19.35
N THR A 220 -6.92 9.11 19.30
CA THR A 220 -7.31 7.81 19.86
C THR A 220 -7.03 6.65 18.90
N LEU A 221 -6.71 6.95 17.64
CA LEU A 221 -6.42 5.93 16.64
C LEU A 221 -5.09 5.22 16.91
N GLY A 222 -5.07 3.90 16.84
CA GLY A 222 -3.86 3.13 16.64
C GLY A 222 -3.37 3.30 15.19
N ILE A 223 -2.06 3.23 14.97
CA ILE A 223 -1.49 3.37 13.64
C ILE A 223 -0.47 2.27 13.34
N MET A 224 -0.51 1.79 12.10
CA MET A 224 0.49 0.92 11.50
C MET A 224 0.86 1.50 10.13
N ALA A 225 2.12 1.36 9.72
CA ALA A 225 2.56 1.80 8.40
C ALA A 225 3.53 0.81 7.80
N LEU A 226 3.33 0.48 6.52
CA LEU A 226 4.13 -0.52 5.81
C LEU A 226 5.58 -0.09 5.59
N THR A 227 5.85 1.23 5.52
CA THR A 227 7.14 1.80 5.07
C THR A 227 7.55 1.28 3.67
N GLY A 228 6.55 1.04 2.80
CA GLY A 228 6.66 0.55 1.44
C GLY A 228 5.60 -0.52 1.14
N SER A 229 4.85 -0.37 0.04
CA SER A 229 3.64 -1.15 -0.29
C SER A 229 3.81 -2.68 -0.28
N ARG A 230 5.02 -3.20 -0.50
CA ARG A 230 5.29 -4.66 -0.51
C ARG A 230 5.49 -5.29 0.86
N LYS A 231 5.62 -4.50 1.92
CA LYS A 231 5.84 -5.01 3.28
C LYS A 231 4.57 -5.49 3.98
N TYR A 232 3.43 -5.52 3.25
CA TYR A 232 2.18 -6.06 3.78
C TYR A 232 2.32 -7.51 4.29
N ARG A 233 3.22 -8.31 3.71
CA ARG A 233 3.41 -9.72 4.14
C ARG A 233 3.93 -9.81 5.57
N THR A 234 4.96 -9.04 5.91
CA THR A 234 5.51 -8.99 7.28
C THR A 234 4.49 -8.44 8.27
N LEU A 235 3.73 -7.41 7.89
CA LEU A 235 2.65 -6.87 8.70
C LEU A 235 1.52 -7.90 8.91
N CYS A 236 1.09 -8.60 7.86
CA CYS A 236 0.05 -9.63 7.95
C CYS A 236 0.50 -10.81 8.83
N ASN A 237 1.75 -11.25 8.70
CA ASN A 237 2.29 -12.29 9.57
C ASN A 237 2.28 -11.84 11.04
N TYR A 238 2.71 -10.61 11.32
CA TYR A 238 2.67 -10.05 12.66
C TYR A 238 1.25 -9.99 13.25
N ILE A 239 0.25 -9.63 12.45
CA ILE A 239 -1.15 -9.61 12.89
C ILE A 239 -1.62 -11.04 13.20
N LYS A 240 -1.32 -12.02 12.34
CA LYS A 240 -1.70 -13.44 12.53
C LYS A 240 -1.02 -14.09 13.73
N GLU A 241 0.24 -13.72 13.99
CA GLU A 241 1.03 -14.24 15.12
C GLU A 241 0.63 -13.62 16.48
N ASN A 242 -0.09 -12.48 16.45
CA ASN A 242 -0.53 -11.77 17.66
C ASN A 242 -2.04 -11.58 17.74
N PRO A 243 -2.88 -12.62 17.59
CA PRO A 243 -4.33 -12.48 17.46
C PRO A 243 -4.97 -11.83 18.70
N GLU A 244 -4.48 -12.08 19.90
CA GLU A 244 -5.02 -11.50 21.13
C GLU A 244 -4.82 -9.99 21.21
N LYS A 245 -3.73 -9.46 20.64
CA LYS A 245 -3.43 -8.02 20.57
C LYS A 245 -4.43 -7.28 19.67
N PHE A 246 -4.93 -7.97 18.66
CA PHE A 246 -5.82 -7.41 17.63
C PHE A 246 -7.30 -7.82 17.82
N LYS A 247 -7.57 -8.73 18.75
CA LYS A 247 -8.93 -9.08 19.15
C LYS A 247 -9.69 -7.82 19.59
N ASN A 248 -10.88 -7.61 19.08
CA ASN A 248 -11.68 -6.42 19.34
C ASN A 248 -11.13 -5.09 18.75
N LYS A 249 -10.12 -5.12 17.92
CA LYS A 249 -9.71 -3.94 17.13
C LYS A 249 -10.43 -3.95 15.78
N ARG A 250 -10.76 -2.75 15.29
CA ARG A 250 -11.28 -2.50 13.95
C ARG A 250 -10.16 -1.92 13.10
N PHE A 251 -10.10 -2.23 11.83
CA PHE A 251 -9.04 -1.79 10.95
C PHE A 251 -9.56 -0.86 9.87
N LEU A 252 -8.88 0.26 9.68
CA LEU A 252 -9.10 1.18 8.57
C LEU A 252 -7.89 1.08 7.62
N ILE A 253 -8.06 0.37 6.50
CA ILE A 253 -7.03 0.23 5.47
C ILE A 253 -7.01 1.52 4.66
N ALA A 254 -5.92 2.29 4.76
CA ALA A 254 -5.75 3.61 4.17
C ALA A 254 -4.45 3.67 3.36
N MET A 255 -4.31 2.75 2.41
CA MET A 255 -3.19 2.70 1.47
C MET A 255 -3.35 3.81 0.41
N ASP A 256 -2.28 4.11 -0.32
CA ASP A 256 -2.30 5.11 -1.38
C ASP A 256 -3.35 4.78 -2.46
N ASP A 257 -3.94 5.81 -3.06
CA ASP A 257 -4.95 5.68 -4.11
C ASP A 257 -4.31 5.42 -5.47
N ASP A 258 -3.60 4.29 -5.56
CA ASP A 258 -2.96 3.79 -6.77
C ASP A 258 -3.00 2.25 -6.84
N VAL A 259 -2.53 1.70 -7.96
CA VAL A 259 -2.52 0.24 -8.20
C VAL A 259 -1.73 -0.52 -7.13
N ALA A 260 -0.59 0.02 -6.67
CA ALA A 260 0.24 -0.64 -5.65
C ALA A 260 -0.47 -0.65 -4.28
N GLY A 261 -1.08 0.48 -3.90
CA GLY A 261 -1.88 0.61 -2.69
C GLY A 261 -3.10 -0.32 -2.69
N TYR A 262 -3.79 -0.47 -3.82
CA TYR A 262 -4.93 -1.41 -3.93
C TYR A 262 -4.49 -2.88 -3.89
N LYS A 263 -3.33 -3.23 -4.48
CA LYS A 263 -2.75 -4.57 -4.32
C LYS A 263 -2.44 -4.87 -2.86
N ALA A 264 -1.81 -3.95 -2.15
CA ALA A 264 -1.52 -4.09 -0.73
C ALA A 264 -2.82 -4.14 0.11
N SER A 265 -3.81 -3.29 -0.19
CA SER A 265 -5.11 -3.28 0.49
C SER A 265 -5.83 -4.63 0.37
N LYS A 266 -5.78 -5.26 -0.81
CA LYS A 266 -6.38 -6.58 -1.04
C LYS A 266 -5.74 -7.66 -0.16
N GLU A 267 -4.42 -7.70 -0.09
CA GLU A 267 -3.69 -8.68 0.70
C GLU A 267 -3.90 -8.47 2.22
N ILE A 268 -3.93 -7.21 2.66
CA ILE A 268 -4.22 -6.86 4.06
C ILE A 268 -5.67 -7.24 4.41
N ALA A 269 -6.63 -6.92 3.55
CA ALA A 269 -8.02 -7.28 3.74
C ALA A 269 -8.21 -8.80 3.84
N SER A 270 -7.56 -9.58 2.95
CA SER A 270 -7.57 -11.05 3.01
C SER A 270 -7.02 -11.56 4.36
N CYS A 271 -5.92 -10.99 4.82
CA CYS A 271 -5.34 -11.33 6.13
C CYS A 271 -6.32 -11.04 7.28
N LEU A 272 -7.01 -9.89 7.25
CA LEU A 272 -7.98 -9.52 8.28
C LEU A 272 -9.24 -10.39 8.25
N GLU A 273 -9.68 -10.84 7.07
CA GLU A 273 -10.78 -11.80 6.92
C GLU A 273 -10.43 -13.16 7.53
N GLU A 274 -9.20 -13.66 7.33
CA GLU A 274 -8.75 -14.92 7.91
C GLU A 274 -8.77 -14.93 9.45
N ILE A 275 -8.55 -13.79 10.10
CA ILE A 275 -8.62 -13.65 11.56
C ILE A 275 -9.98 -13.13 12.04
N HIS A 276 -10.96 -13.01 11.16
CA HIS A 276 -12.30 -12.49 11.43
C HIS A 276 -12.32 -11.08 12.04
N ALA A 277 -11.37 -10.23 11.67
CA ALA A 277 -11.30 -8.86 12.13
C ALA A 277 -12.20 -7.93 11.29
N ASP A 278 -12.84 -6.98 11.96
CA ASP A 278 -13.63 -5.94 11.31
C ASP A 278 -12.70 -4.96 10.57
N TYR A 279 -13.00 -4.68 9.29
CA TYR A 279 -12.24 -3.68 8.54
C TYR A 279 -13.09 -2.84 7.60
N GLN A 280 -12.60 -1.65 7.29
CA GLN A 280 -13.09 -0.76 6.24
C GLN A 280 -11.91 -0.34 5.36
N ILE A 281 -12.20 0.04 4.11
CA ILE A 281 -11.22 0.63 3.20
C ILE A 281 -11.48 2.13 3.17
N PHE A 282 -10.44 2.93 3.46
CA PHE A 282 -10.54 4.38 3.38
C PHE A 282 -10.55 4.83 1.92
N ILE A 283 -11.46 5.72 1.59
CA ILE A 283 -11.65 6.24 0.24
C ILE A 283 -11.18 7.69 0.24
N TYR A 284 -10.12 7.98 -0.49
CA TYR A 284 -9.65 9.33 -0.68
C TYR A 284 -10.52 10.10 -1.68
N PRO A 285 -10.72 11.42 -1.49
CA PRO A 285 -11.36 12.26 -2.51
C PRO A 285 -10.46 12.35 -3.75
N GLU A 286 -11.04 12.69 -4.90
CA GLU A 286 -10.36 12.79 -6.19
C GLU A 286 -9.11 13.69 -6.20
N THR A 287 -9.08 14.67 -5.29
CA THR A 287 -7.99 15.64 -5.14
C THR A 287 -6.80 15.15 -4.31
N CYS A 288 -6.94 14.01 -3.65
CA CYS A 288 -5.96 13.49 -2.68
C CYS A 288 -5.65 12.02 -2.95
N LYS A 289 -4.38 11.66 -2.88
CA LYS A 289 -3.90 10.29 -3.16
C LYS A 289 -3.48 9.51 -1.91
N ASP A 290 -3.16 10.20 -0.82
CA ASP A 290 -2.67 9.61 0.42
C ASP A 290 -3.15 10.42 1.64
N GLY A 291 -2.91 9.91 2.84
CA GLY A 291 -3.36 10.52 4.08
C GLY A 291 -2.70 11.87 4.36
N ASN A 292 -1.42 12.02 4.03
CA ASN A 292 -0.71 13.27 4.26
C ASN A 292 -1.11 14.36 3.24
N ASP A 293 -1.32 13.97 2.00
CA ASP A 293 -1.84 14.87 0.96
C ASP A 293 -3.23 15.41 1.36
N PHE A 294 -4.09 14.55 1.92
CA PHE A 294 -5.42 14.95 2.39
C PHE A 294 -5.36 15.88 3.60
N LEU A 295 -4.47 15.59 4.57
CA LEU A 295 -4.26 16.47 5.72
C LEU A 295 -3.83 17.87 5.30
N VAL A 296 -2.86 17.95 4.37
CA VAL A 296 -2.27 19.23 3.95
C VAL A 296 -3.23 20.06 3.11
N LYS A 297 -3.98 19.41 2.20
CA LYS A 297 -4.86 20.10 1.27
C LYS A 297 -6.22 20.48 1.88
N GLU A 298 -6.84 19.56 2.64
CA GLU A 298 -8.24 19.66 3.03
C GLU A 298 -8.51 19.14 4.45
N LYS A 299 -7.76 19.65 5.46
CA LYS A 299 -7.79 19.16 6.87
C LYS A 299 -9.20 18.98 7.45
N GLU A 300 -10.08 19.98 7.28
CA GLU A 300 -11.45 19.90 7.83
C GLU A 300 -12.30 18.83 7.16
N LYS A 301 -12.10 18.63 5.85
CA LYS A 301 -12.79 17.59 5.10
C LYS A 301 -12.25 16.22 5.50
N PHE A 302 -10.92 16.10 5.69
CA PHE A 302 -10.29 14.89 6.19
C PHE A 302 -10.87 14.47 7.55
N GLN A 303 -11.03 15.42 8.47
CA GLN A 303 -11.67 15.14 9.76
C GLN A 303 -13.09 14.57 9.61
N ARG A 304 -13.91 15.15 8.71
CA ARG A 304 -15.26 14.63 8.44
C ARG A 304 -15.22 13.21 7.86
N TYR A 305 -14.25 12.91 6.99
CA TYR A 305 -14.08 11.58 6.42
C TYR A 305 -13.71 10.55 7.48
N VAL A 306 -12.73 10.83 8.34
CA VAL A 306 -12.33 9.95 9.45
C VAL A 306 -13.54 9.63 10.34
N GLN A 307 -14.28 10.66 10.76
CA GLN A 307 -15.50 10.49 11.57
C GLN A 307 -16.60 9.69 10.85
N PHE A 308 -16.72 9.84 9.53
CA PHE A 308 -17.68 9.07 8.73
C PHE A 308 -17.33 7.58 8.73
N PHE A 309 -16.06 7.23 8.55
CA PHE A 309 -15.62 5.83 8.56
C PHE A 309 -15.77 5.20 9.95
N ASP A 310 -15.54 5.96 11.02
CA ASP A 310 -15.78 5.47 12.39
C ASP A 310 -17.27 5.13 12.60
N LYS A 311 -18.18 6.02 12.19
CA LYS A 311 -19.63 5.73 12.18
C LYS A 311 -20.04 4.55 11.30
N LYS A 312 -19.36 4.32 10.19
CA LYS A 312 -19.58 3.15 9.33
C LYS A 312 -19.30 1.83 10.07
N PHE A 313 -18.27 1.78 10.91
CA PHE A 313 -18.06 0.61 11.76
C PHE A 313 -19.22 0.37 12.72
N GLU A 314 -19.78 1.42 13.30
CA GLU A 314 -20.93 1.31 14.22
C GLU A 314 -22.21 0.83 13.52
N SER A 315 -22.42 1.20 12.26
CA SER A 315 -23.61 0.83 11.49
C SER A 315 -23.54 -0.55 10.82
N ASN A 316 -22.43 -1.29 10.96
CA ASN A 316 -22.17 -2.56 10.25
C ASN A 316 -22.39 -2.47 8.72
N SER A 317 -22.26 -1.28 8.15
CA SER A 317 -22.47 -1.06 6.71
C SER A 317 -21.42 -1.78 5.88
N ARG A 318 -21.85 -2.81 5.15
CA ARG A 318 -20.99 -3.59 4.25
C ARG A 318 -20.87 -2.99 2.84
N ASN A 319 -21.65 -1.96 2.54
CA ASN A 319 -21.61 -1.33 1.23
C ASN A 319 -20.32 -0.55 1.03
N TYR A 320 -19.65 -0.79 -0.09
CA TYR A 320 -18.46 -0.07 -0.51
C TYR A 320 -18.73 0.59 -1.85
N ILE A 321 -18.63 1.91 -1.90
CA ILE A 321 -18.87 2.72 -3.10
C ILE A 321 -17.69 3.66 -3.24
N ASP A 322 -16.92 3.52 -4.32
CA ASP A 322 -15.84 4.41 -4.70
C ASP A 322 -15.98 4.76 -6.18
N ILE A 323 -16.68 5.85 -6.47
CA ILE A 323 -16.94 6.34 -7.82
C ILE A 323 -16.61 7.83 -7.85
N LYS A 324 -15.55 8.19 -8.53
CA LYS A 324 -15.11 9.58 -8.75
C LYS A 324 -15.60 10.08 -10.10
N LYS A 325 -15.59 11.40 -10.30
CA LYS A 325 -16.05 12.03 -11.56
C LYS A 325 -15.18 11.63 -12.76
N SER A 326 -13.87 11.54 -12.55
CA SER A 326 -12.88 11.15 -13.56
C SER A 326 -13.07 9.73 -14.08
N MET A 327 -13.61 8.82 -13.26
CA MET A 327 -13.74 7.40 -13.58
C MET A 327 -14.79 7.16 -14.67
N GLN A 328 -14.38 6.57 -15.79
CA GLN A 328 -15.25 6.28 -16.93
C GLN A 328 -15.99 4.95 -16.78
N HIS A 329 -15.34 3.96 -16.17
CA HIS A 329 -15.87 2.62 -15.94
C HIS A 329 -16.21 2.41 -14.48
N VAL A 330 -17.33 1.75 -14.20
CA VAL A 330 -17.79 1.42 -12.86
C VAL A 330 -18.10 -0.07 -12.79
N VAL A 331 -17.33 -0.82 -12.01
CA VAL A 331 -17.58 -2.24 -11.78
C VAL A 331 -18.58 -2.41 -10.65
N ILE A 332 -19.60 -3.20 -10.89
CA ILE A 332 -20.57 -3.64 -9.87
C ILE A 332 -20.25 -5.08 -9.51
N CYS A 333 -19.94 -5.32 -8.26
CA CYS A 333 -19.52 -6.64 -7.75
C CYS A 333 -20.15 -6.98 -6.40
N ASN A 334 -19.94 -8.22 -5.93
CA ASN A 334 -20.64 -8.74 -4.76
C ASN A 334 -19.86 -8.55 -3.45
N SER A 335 -18.56 -8.32 -3.50
CA SER A 335 -17.72 -8.21 -2.31
C SER A 335 -16.68 -7.08 -2.42
N ARG A 336 -16.18 -6.62 -1.25
CA ARG A 336 -15.06 -5.66 -1.20
C ARG A 336 -13.80 -6.25 -1.82
N MET A 337 -13.58 -7.55 -1.64
CA MET A 337 -12.43 -8.25 -2.21
C MET A 337 -12.49 -8.31 -3.73
N ASP A 338 -13.69 -8.49 -4.31
CA ASP A 338 -13.88 -8.37 -5.76
C ASP A 338 -13.54 -6.95 -6.23
N ALA A 339 -14.04 -5.92 -5.53
CA ALA A 339 -13.75 -4.52 -5.84
C ALA A 339 -12.24 -4.23 -5.79
N LEU A 340 -11.54 -4.69 -4.75
CA LEU A 340 -10.09 -4.53 -4.63
C LEU A 340 -9.33 -5.28 -5.73
N SER A 341 -9.84 -6.43 -6.19
CA SER A 341 -9.24 -7.16 -7.30
C SER A 341 -9.23 -6.32 -8.58
N PHE A 342 -10.34 -5.65 -8.92
CA PHE A 342 -10.39 -4.73 -10.06
C PHE A 342 -9.49 -3.51 -9.85
N ARG A 343 -9.55 -2.86 -8.69
CA ARG A 343 -8.73 -1.68 -8.36
C ARG A 343 -7.23 -2.00 -8.35
N SER A 344 -6.85 -3.22 -8.02
CA SER A 344 -5.45 -3.67 -8.09
C SER A 344 -4.90 -3.82 -9.51
N VAL A 345 -5.77 -3.79 -10.52
CA VAL A 345 -5.40 -3.75 -11.95
C VAL A 345 -5.48 -2.33 -12.48
N ASP A 346 -6.56 -1.62 -12.15
CA ASP A 346 -6.80 -0.24 -12.59
C ASP A 346 -7.35 0.60 -11.44
N ALA A 347 -6.54 1.51 -10.92
CA ALA A 347 -6.91 2.42 -9.85
C ALA A 347 -7.97 3.46 -10.27
N GLU A 348 -8.13 3.73 -11.57
CA GLU A 348 -9.16 4.63 -12.11
C GLU A 348 -10.50 3.94 -12.36
N CYS A 349 -10.62 2.65 -12.06
CA CYS A 349 -11.86 1.91 -12.13
C CYS A 349 -12.77 2.23 -10.94
N GLY A 350 -13.93 2.83 -11.16
CA GLY A 350 -14.95 3.01 -10.13
C GLY A 350 -15.53 1.67 -9.69
N VAL A 351 -15.92 1.55 -8.41
CA VAL A 351 -16.50 0.32 -7.89
C VAL A 351 -17.75 0.57 -7.05
N LEU A 352 -18.71 -0.34 -7.18
CA LEU A 352 -19.94 -0.40 -6.40
C LEU A 352 -20.12 -1.84 -5.91
N VAL A 353 -20.02 -2.04 -4.62
CA VAL A 353 -20.26 -3.35 -3.99
C VAL A 353 -21.70 -3.46 -3.55
N ILE A 354 -22.39 -4.49 -4.04
CA ILE A 354 -23.76 -4.83 -3.68
C ILE A 354 -23.70 -6.13 -2.88
N GLN A 355 -23.60 -6.04 -1.55
CA GLN A 355 -23.67 -7.19 -0.65
C GLN A 355 -25.10 -7.42 -0.20
N GLY A 356 -25.55 -8.66 -0.22
CA GLY A 356 -26.81 -9.07 0.41
C GLY A 356 -27.16 -10.51 0.08
N GLU A 357 -27.44 -11.28 1.13
CA GLU A 357 -28.30 -12.45 1.07
C GLU A 357 -29.73 -11.91 0.92
N ASP A 358 -30.49 -12.47 0.00
CA ASP A 358 -31.94 -12.29 -0.24
C ASP A 358 -32.58 -10.96 0.17
N ASN A 359 -33.00 -10.15 -0.82
CA ASN A 359 -33.88 -8.97 -0.69
C ASN A 359 -33.27 -7.62 -0.30
N VAL A 360 -31.98 -7.40 -0.33
CA VAL A 360 -31.48 -6.02 -0.30
C VAL A 360 -31.80 -5.36 -1.63
N ASP A 361 -32.65 -4.33 -1.62
CA ASP A 361 -32.99 -3.57 -2.82
C ASP A 361 -31.74 -2.81 -3.31
N PHE A 362 -30.96 -3.46 -4.19
CA PHE A 362 -29.79 -2.86 -4.83
C PHE A 362 -30.17 -1.66 -5.72
N LYS A 363 -31.45 -1.51 -6.05
CA LYS A 363 -31.97 -0.43 -6.88
C LYS A 363 -31.87 0.90 -6.16
N GLU A 364 -32.07 0.94 -4.84
CA GLU A 364 -32.02 2.18 -4.06
C GLU A 364 -30.62 2.83 -4.07
N PRO A 365 -29.50 2.11 -3.78
CA PRO A 365 -28.16 2.67 -3.91
C PRO A 365 -27.85 3.19 -5.32
N ILE A 366 -28.22 2.42 -6.35
CA ILE A 366 -28.00 2.82 -7.75
C ILE A 366 -28.88 4.03 -8.11
N GLN A 367 -30.15 4.05 -7.71
CA GLN A 367 -31.04 5.19 -7.93
C GLN A 367 -30.55 6.46 -7.23
N LYS A 368 -30.09 6.35 -5.98
CA LYS A 368 -29.47 7.48 -5.27
C LYS A 368 -28.23 8.02 -5.98
N LEU A 369 -27.41 7.12 -6.51
CA LEU A 369 -26.25 7.48 -7.32
C LEU A 369 -26.67 8.13 -8.64
N MET A 370 -27.75 7.66 -9.27
CA MET A 370 -28.28 8.18 -10.54
C MET A 370 -28.90 9.58 -10.42
N LEU A 371 -29.31 10.01 -9.22
CA LEU A 371 -29.68 11.40 -8.98
C LEU A 371 -28.48 12.35 -9.14
N ASN A 372 -27.29 11.82 -9.10
CA ASN A 372 -26.08 12.53 -9.44
C ASN A 372 -25.83 12.43 -10.95
N ARG A 373 -26.01 13.55 -11.69
CA ARG A 373 -25.87 13.64 -13.17
C ARG A 373 -24.51 13.15 -13.69
N ASP A 374 -23.51 13.09 -12.83
CA ASP A 374 -22.15 12.66 -13.18
C ASP A 374 -22.02 11.17 -13.56
N LEU A 375 -23.07 10.37 -13.32
CA LEU A 375 -23.06 8.91 -13.62
C LEU A 375 -23.66 8.57 -14.99
N GLN A 376 -24.38 9.49 -15.64
CA GLN A 376 -25.10 9.22 -16.89
C GLN A 376 -24.21 8.91 -18.10
N HIS A 377 -22.89 9.22 -17.98
CA HIS A 377 -21.92 9.01 -19.06
C HIS A 377 -20.91 7.90 -18.74
N LYS A 378 -21.17 7.10 -17.71
CA LYS A 378 -20.26 6.02 -17.31
C LYS A 378 -20.75 4.69 -17.87
N THR A 379 -19.79 3.85 -18.26
CA THR A 379 -20.06 2.47 -18.64
C THR A 379 -20.01 1.59 -17.39
N PHE A 380 -21.08 0.90 -17.08
CA PHE A 380 -21.15 -0.02 -15.95
C PHE A 380 -20.74 -1.44 -16.38
N ILE A 381 -20.00 -2.13 -15.51
CA ILE A 381 -19.53 -3.48 -15.74
C ILE A 381 -20.07 -4.36 -14.63
N LEU A 382 -20.95 -5.29 -15.02
CA LEU A 382 -21.61 -6.21 -14.10
C LEU A 382 -20.70 -7.42 -13.89
N ALA A 383 -20.02 -7.47 -12.73
CA ALA A 383 -19.04 -8.50 -12.38
C ALA A 383 -19.51 -9.30 -11.15
N MET A 384 -20.73 -9.83 -11.20
CA MET A 384 -21.25 -10.72 -10.15
C MET A 384 -20.57 -12.09 -10.24
N PRO A 385 -20.47 -12.85 -9.13
CA PRO A 385 -19.92 -14.21 -9.16
C PRO A 385 -20.61 -15.12 -10.18
N HIS A 386 -19.86 -16.02 -10.79
CA HIS A 386 -20.37 -17.00 -11.75
C HIS A 386 -21.03 -18.21 -11.03
N THR A 387 -21.95 -17.89 -10.15
CA THR A 387 -22.82 -18.84 -9.41
C THR A 387 -24.26 -18.62 -9.82
N ALA A 388 -25.16 -19.56 -9.53
CA ALA A 388 -26.59 -19.43 -9.84
C ALA A 388 -27.17 -18.14 -9.24
N GLU A 389 -26.79 -17.78 -8.00
CA GLU A 389 -27.22 -16.54 -7.34
C GLU A 389 -26.65 -15.30 -8.04
N GLY A 390 -25.36 -15.30 -8.34
CA GLY A 390 -24.73 -14.19 -9.04
C GLY A 390 -25.29 -13.97 -10.45
N GLN A 391 -25.62 -15.05 -11.17
CA GLN A 391 -26.28 -14.99 -12.47
C GLN A 391 -27.68 -14.38 -12.37
N ASN A 392 -28.48 -14.77 -11.35
CA ASN A 392 -29.79 -14.17 -11.09
C ASN A 392 -29.68 -12.67 -10.81
N LYS A 393 -28.73 -12.26 -9.95
CA LYS A 393 -28.45 -10.84 -9.69
C LYS A 393 -28.02 -10.09 -10.96
N THR A 394 -27.20 -10.73 -11.79
CA THR A 394 -26.80 -10.14 -13.10
C THR A 394 -28.03 -9.89 -13.98
N HIS A 395 -28.96 -10.86 -14.10
CA HIS A 395 -30.17 -10.67 -14.89
C HIS A 395 -31.07 -9.56 -14.33
N GLU A 396 -31.21 -9.46 -13.03
CA GLU A 396 -31.97 -8.38 -12.40
C GLU A 396 -31.34 -7.01 -12.63
N LEU A 397 -30.00 -6.92 -12.56
CA LEU A 397 -29.26 -5.70 -12.88
C LEU A 397 -29.43 -5.31 -14.35
N ILE A 398 -29.33 -6.25 -15.29
CA ILE A 398 -29.57 -6.01 -16.72
C ILE A 398 -30.93 -5.38 -16.93
N GLY A 399 -32.00 -6.02 -16.43
CA GLY A 399 -33.37 -5.49 -16.58
C GLY A 399 -33.55 -4.10 -15.95
N PHE A 400 -32.84 -3.80 -14.86
CA PHE A 400 -32.83 -2.47 -14.25
C PHE A 400 -32.08 -1.44 -15.12
N PHE A 401 -30.90 -1.79 -15.64
CA PHE A 401 -30.09 -0.88 -16.48
C PHE A 401 -30.77 -0.58 -17.80
N GLU A 402 -31.38 -1.59 -18.44
CA GLU A 402 -32.17 -1.40 -19.66
C GLU A 402 -33.35 -0.44 -19.42
N LYS A 403 -34.09 -0.62 -18.32
CA LYS A 403 -35.20 0.26 -17.95
C LYS A 403 -34.75 1.71 -17.70
N MET A 404 -33.55 1.88 -17.18
CA MET A 404 -32.96 3.21 -16.89
C MET A 404 -32.18 3.78 -18.07
N ASN A 405 -32.09 3.07 -19.19
CA ASN A 405 -31.29 3.43 -20.39
C ASN A 405 -29.84 3.76 -20.06
N LEU A 406 -29.20 2.89 -19.26
CA LEU A 406 -27.81 3.01 -18.85
C LEU A 406 -26.92 2.09 -19.66
N GLU A 407 -25.71 2.54 -20.00
CA GLU A 407 -24.72 1.72 -20.69
C GLU A 407 -24.11 0.71 -19.74
N TYR A 408 -24.16 -0.56 -20.10
CA TYR A 408 -23.55 -1.63 -19.32
C TYR A 408 -22.89 -2.70 -20.18
N LYS A 409 -21.96 -3.45 -19.56
CA LYS A 409 -21.35 -4.67 -20.08
C LYS A 409 -21.40 -5.73 -18.98
N VAL A 410 -21.47 -7.00 -19.35
CA VAL A 410 -21.32 -8.10 -18.41
C VAL A 410 -19.87 -8.55 -18.46
N PHE A 411 -19.23 -8.69 -17.30
CA PHE A 411 -17.86 -9.19 -17.22
C PHE A 411 -17.85 -10.69 -17.52
N GLU A 412 -17.09 -11.07 -18.54
CA GLU A 412 -16.99 -12.46 -18.98
C GLU A 412 -15.86 -13.16 -18.22
N TYR A 413 -16.22 -14.18 -17.46
CA TYR A 413 -15.27 -15.04 -16.75
C TYR A 413 -14.81 -16.17 -17.66
N PRO A 414 -13.55 -16.66 -17.51
CA PRO A 414 -13.16 -17.99 -18.00
C PRO A 414 -14.04 -19.07 -17.36
N ASP A 415 -14.21 -20.21 -18.07
CA ASP A 415 -15.15 -21.27 -17.67
C ASP A 415 -14.95 -21.83 -16.25
N ASP A 416 -13.74 -21.72 -15.71
CA ASP A 416 -13.33 -22.22 -14.38
C ASP A 416 -13.33 -21.15 -13.27
N ALA A 417 -13.53 -19.88 -13.63
CA ALA A 417 -13.51 -18.77 -12.66
C ALA A 417 -14.86 -18.52 -12.04
N LEU A 418 -14.97 -18.61 -10.70
CA LEU A 418 -16.22 -18.46 -9.96
C LEU A 418 -16.48 -17.00 -9.52
N SER A 419 -15.44 -16.18 -9.34
CA SER A 419 -15.56 -14.77 -8.93
C SER A 419 -14.31 -13.98 -9.28
N PRO A 420 -14.37 -12.63 -9.31
CA PRO A 420 -13.20 -11.78 -9.57
C PRO A 420 -12.04 -12.07 -8.64
N ILE A 421 -12.32 -12.16 -7.33
CA ILE A 421 -11.26 -12.43 -6.35
C ILE A 421 -10.63 -13.80 -6.56
N LYS A 422 -11.43 -14.85 -6.79
CA LYS A 422 -10.89 -16.19 -7.00
C LYS A 422 -10.04 -16.23 -8.26
N PHE A 423 -10.50 -15.67 -9.37
CA PHE A 423 -9.74 -15.57 -10.61
C PHE A 423 -8.43 -14.80 -10.42
N SER A 424 -8.49 -13.67 -9.68
CA SER A 424 -7.29 -12.86 -9.38
C SER A 424 -6.29 -13.57 -8.47
N LEU A 425 -6.73 -14.49 -7.60
CA LEU A 425 -5.85 -15.28 -6.73
C LEU A 425 -5.23 -16.48 -7.47
N ASP A 426 -6.03 -17.16 -8.29
CA ASP A 426 -5.59 -18.36 -9.02
C ASP A 426 -4.63 -18.01 -10.17
N ASP A 427 -4.92 -16.96 -10.95
CA ASP A 427 -4.06 -16.45 -12.03
C ASP A 427 -4.20 -14.93 -12.20
N HIS A 428 -3.41 -14.18 -11.45
CA HIS A 428 -3.43 -12.71 -11.49
C HIS A 428 -3.10 -12.13 -12.88
N LYS A 429 -2.17 -12.74 -13.61
CA LYS A 429 -1.79 -12.23 -14.96
C LYS A 429 -2.92 -12.39 -15.96
N SER A 430 -3.58 -13.53 -15.94
CA SER A 430 -4.75 -13.77 -16.81
C SER A 430 -5.92 -12.88 -16.40
N PHE A 431 -6.14 -12.65 -15.09
CA PHE A 431 -7.13 -11.71 -14.58
C PHE A 431 -6.84 -10.29 -15.07
N GLU A 432 -5.61 -9.79 -14.89
CA GLU A 432 -5.18 -8.47 -15.36
C GLU A 432 -5.39 -8.31 -16.88
N LYS A 433 -5.00 -9.31 -17.67
CA LYS A 433 -5.22 -9.31 -19.12
C LYS A 433 -6.71 -9.27 -19.47
N CYS A 434 -7.54 -10.04 -18.76
CA CYS A 434 -8.99 -10.10 -18.97
C CYS A 434 -9.64 -8.76 -18.66
N VAL A 435 -9.32 -8.17 -17.50
CA VAL A 435 -9.80 -6.84 -17.10
C VAL A 435 -9.41 -5.79 -18.12
N ASN A 436 -8.13 -5.71 -18.50
CA ASN A 436 -7.64 -4.76 -19.49
C ASN A 436 -8.32 -4.92 -20.86
N GLN A 437 -8.62 -6.15 -21.26
CA GLN A 437 -9.31 -6.40 -22.53
C GLN A 437 -10.78 -5.97 -22.50
N GLN A 438 -11.47 -6.15 -21.39
CA GLN A 438 -12.90 -5.87 -21.29
C GLN A 438 -13.19 -4.42 -20.92
N LEU A 439 -12.35 -3.79 -20.08
CA LEU A 439 -12.51 -2.40 -19.68
C LEU A 439 -11.95 -1.44 -20.75
N PHE A 440 -10.78 -1.72 -21.33
CA PHE A 440 -10.02 -0.76 -22.12
C PHE A 440 -9.97 -1.04 -23.64
N LYS A 441 -10.61 -2.09 -24.15
CA LYS A 441 -10.77 -2.21 -25.60
C LYS A 441 -11.56 -1.03 -26.12
N LYS A 442 -10.83 -0.01 -26.58
CA LYS A 442 -11.38 1.07 -27.37
C LYS A 442 -12.24 0.49 -28.52
N GLU A 443 -13.42 1.08 -28.68
CA GLU A 443 -14.39 0.93 -29.75
C GLU A 443 -13.82 0.95 -31.18
N ASN A 444 -13.01 -0.01 -31.57
CA ASN A 444 -12.65 -0.16 -32.98
C ASN A 444 -13.53 -1.19 -33.70
N GLN A 445 -14.54 -1.77 -33.03
CA GLN A 445 -15.43 -2.75 -33.67
C GLN A 445 -16.86 -2.27 -33.93
N VAL A 446 -17.33 -1.17 -33.34
CA VAL A 446 -18.70 -0.67 -33.58
C VAL A 446 -18.81 0.09 -34.91
N ARG A 447 -17.74 0.56 -35.52
CA ARG A 447 -17.76 1.24 -36.84
C ARG A 447 -17.81 0.32 -38.05
N LYS A 448 -17.68 -1.01 -37.91
CA LYS A 448 -17.75 -1.94 -39.05
C LYS A 448 -19.13 -2.48 -39.37
N LEU A 449 -20.12 -2.32 -38.50
CA LEU A 449 -21.49 -2.82 -38.72
C LEU A 449 -22.48 -1.76 -39.23
N GLN A 450 -22.07 -0.51 -39.43
CA GLN A 450 -22.94 0.57 -39.95
C GLN A 450 -22.69 0.88 -41.43
N TYR A 451 -21.80 0.17 -42.14
CA TYR A 451 -21.53 0.40 -43.56
C TYR A 451 -21.92 -0.78 -44.48
N GLU A 452 -22.65 -1.77 -43.96
CA GLU A 452 -23.28 -2.82 -44.78
C GLU A 452 -24.79 -2.87 -44.53
N ARG A 453 -25.47 -1.80 -44.92
CA ARG A 453 -26.93 -1.79 -45.26
C ARG A 453 -27.21 -0.76 -46.32
#